data_0fe928ca326b41f61c0e2c1882f49502
#
_entry.id   0fe928ca326b41f61c0e2c1882f49502
#
_cell.length_a   1.000
_cell.length_b   1.000
_cell.length_c   1.000
_cell.angle_alpha   90.00
_cell.angle_beta   90.00
_cell.angle_gamma   90.00
#
_symmetry.space_group_name_H-M   'P 1'
#
loop_
_entity.id
_entity.type
_entity.pdbx_description
1 polymer ?
#
loop_
_entity_poly.entity_id
_entity_poly.type
_entity_poly.pdbx_seq_one_letter_code
_entity_poly.pdbx_strand_id
1 'polypeptide(L)'
;MKKIALMFFVLALAAVVVPAQKERTMTIKVYFGNEKSNPNMQDCGKVEATTRVIPKTKTTARAALEELFKGVTPEEEAKGYTSLSAAETKGILKSVRIKNGAAYVNFNPVVYRQTGTATTSCGGSYFFSSVEKTLRQFPTIKKVFYAIDGSPKDFYDWVQVGECPKELKNCSNKDF
;
A
#
# COMPACT_ATOMS: atom_id res chain seq x y z
N MET A 1 -11.86 69.29 -40.61
CA MET A 1 -12.65 68.09 -40.27
C MET A 1 -11.71 66.91 -40.38
N LYS A 2 -11.15 66.47 -39.23
CA LYS A 2 -10.18 65.33 -39.15
C LYS A 2 -10.97 64.03 -38.93
N LYS A 3 -10.90 63.07 -39.87
CA LYS A 3 -11.49 61.72 -39.75
C LYS A 3 -10.49 60.88 -38.97
N ILE A 4 -10.94 60.42 -37.78
CA ILE A 4 -10.21 59.46 -36.97
C ILE A 4 -10.67 58.05 -37.42
N ALA A 5 -9.76 57.28 -37.97
CA ALA A 5 -9.98 55.87 -38.33
C ALA A 5 -9.69 55.01 -37.07
N LEU A 6 -10.71 54.34 -36.56
CA LEU A 6 -10.63 53.42 -35.41
C LEU A 6 -10.25 52.03 -35.97
N MET A 7 -9.02 51.61 -35.70
CA MET A 7 -8.49 50.31 -36.11
C MET A 7 -8.79 49.29 -35.04
N PHE A 8 -9.76 48.38 -35.24
CA PHE A 8 -10.06 47.27 -34.36
C PHE A 8 -9.02 46.18 -34.53
N PHE A 9 -8.22 45.97 -33.51
CA PHE A 9 -7.25 44.88 -33.43
C PHE A 9 -8.00 43.65 -32.86
N VAL A 10 -8.38 42.69 -33.68
CA VAL A 10 -8.96 41.41 -33.27
C VAL A 10 -7.84 40.50 -32.81
N LEU A 11 -7.70 40.32 -31.49
CA LEU A 11 -6.78 39.36 -30.90
C LEU A 11 -7.39 37.96 -31.02
N ALA A 12 -6.93 37.16 -31.96
CA ALA A 12 -7.33 35.74 -32.07
C ALA A 12 -6.60 34.93 -30.99
N LEU A 13 -7.29 34.53 -29.93
CA LEU A 13 -6.78 33.55 -28.98
C LEU A 13 -6.76 32.17 -29.64
N ALA A 14 -5.59 31.71 -30.05
CA ALA A 14 -5.40 30.32 -30.46
C ALA A 14 -5.41 29.44 -29.23
N ALA A 15 -6.49 28.70 -29.01
CA ALA A 15 -6.55 27.66 -27.98
C ALA A 15 -5.59 26.52 -28.36
N VAL A 16 -4.47 26.40 -27.62
CA VAL A 16 -3.55 25.27 -27.74
C VAL A 16 -4.23 24.06 -27.13
N VAL A 17 -4.75 23.15 -27.96
CA VAL A 17 -5.25 21.83 -27.52
C VAL A 17 -4.02 20.98 -27.20
N VAL A 18 -3.65 20.90 -25.92
CA VAL A 18 -2.63 19.97 -25.44
C VAL A 18 -3.25 18.56 -25.47
N PRO A 19 -2.73 17.60 -26.26
CA PRO A 19 -3.26 16.25 -26.26
C PRO A 19 -3.07 15.64 -24.87
N ALA A 20 -4.15 15.13 -24.27
CA ALA A 20 -4.10 14.43 -23.01
C ALA A 20 -3.17 13.21 -23.16
N GLN A 21 -2.00 13.25 -22.53
CA GLN A 21 -1.05 12.16 -22.53
C GLN A 21 -1.68 10.97 -21.80
N LYS A 22 -1.96 9.88 -22.53
CA LYS A 22 -2.53 8.65 -21.96
C LYS A 22 -1.61 8.15 -20.84
N GLU A 23 -2.08 8.25 -19.61
CA GLU A 23 -1.33 7.83 -18.43
C GLU A 23 -1.03 6.32 -18.53
N ARG A 24 0.24 5.96 -18.44
CA ARG A 24 0.63 4.54 -18.45
C ARG A 24 0.20 3.90 -17.13
N THR A 25 -0.49 2.78 -17.19
CA THR A 25 -0.94 2.03 -16.04
C THR A 25 -0.19 0.71 -15.90
N MET A 26 -0.33 0.09 -14.73
CA MET A 26 0.13 -1.27 -14.45
C MET A 26 -0.88 -1.98 -13.55
N THR A 27 -0.92 -3.30 -13.64
CA THR A 27 -1.77 -4.14 -12.78
C THR A 27 -0.94 -4.71 -11.65
N ILE A 28 -1.50 -4.66 -10.43
CA ILE A 28 -0.95 -5.27 -9.24
C ILE A 28 -2.00 -6.16 -8.57
N LYS A 29 -1.55 -7.06 -7.70
CA LYS A 29 -2.41 -7.85 -6.82
C LYS A 29 -2.34 -7.29 -5.41
N VAL A 30 -3.48 -7.25 -4.72
CA VAL A 30 -3.59 -7.03 -3.28
C VAL A 30 -4.29 -8.23 -2.67
N TYR A 31 -3.91 -8.59 -1.44
CA TYR A 31 -4.39 -9.82 -0.82
C TYR A 31 -5.18 -9.50 0.44
N PHE A 32 -6.45 -9.89 0.43
CA PHE A 32 -7.40 -9.68 1.52
C PHE A 32 -8.00 -11.02 1.99
N GLY A 33 -8.53 -11.05 3.20
CA GLY A 33 -9.44 -12.12 3.60
C GLY A 33 -10.68 -12.15 2.71
N ASN A 34 -11.37 -13.30 2.67
CA ASN A 34 -12.63 -13.40 1.96
C ASN A 34 -13.60 -14.26 2.75
N GLU A 35 -14.68 -13.65 3.23
CA GLU A 35 -15.70 -14.27 4.07
C GLU A 35 -16.43 -15.42 3.36
N LYS A 36 -16.58 -15.37 2.04
CA LYS A 36 -17.23 -16.44 1.28
C LYS A 36 -16.41 -17.71 1.19
N SER A 37 -15.08 -17.59 1.10
CA SER A 37 -14.17 -18.73 0.99
C SER A 37 -13.55 -19.15 2.33
N ASN A 38 -13.66 -18.30 3.34
CA ASN A 38 -13.12 -18.51 4.69
C ASN A 38 -14.07 -17.90 5.74
N PRO A 39 -15.29 -18.45 5.87
CA PRO A 39 -16.29 -17.95 6.81
C PRO A 39 -15.75 -17.90 8.23
N ASN A 40 -16.06 -16.83 8.96
CA ASN A 40 -15.63 -16.61 10.34
C ASN A 40 -14.11 -16.72 10.55
N MET A 41 -13.28 -16.46 9.53
CA MET A 41 -11.82 -16.55 9.57
C MET A 41 -11.29 -17.85 10.20
N GLN A 42 -11.85 -19.01 9.81
CA GLN A 42 -11.43 -20.31 10.33
C GLN A 42 -9.94 -20.59 10.08
N ASP A 43 -9.40 -20.12 8.95
CA ASP A 43 -7.97 -20.06 8.68
C ASP A 43 -7.52 -18.59 8.71
N CYS A 44 -6.91 -18.19 9.82
CA CYS A 44 -6.48 -16.82 10.06
C CYS A 44 -5.46 -16.30 9.02
N GLY A 45 -4.71 -17.18 8.39
CA GLY A 45 -3.70 -16.84 7.38
C GLY A 45 -4.21 -16.88 5.94
N LYS A 46 -5.46 -17.30 5.72
CA LYS A 46 -6.01 -17.43 4.39
C LYS A 46 -6.40 -16.08 3.81
N VAL A 47 -5.70 -15.67 2.74
CA VAL A 47 -6.01 -14.45 1.98
C VAL A 47 -6.01 -14.76 0.50
N GLU A 48 -6.83 -14.03 -0.25
CA GLU A 48 -7.06 -14.19 -1.68
C GLU A 48 -6.71 -12.90 -2.43
N ALA A 49 -6.24 -13.07 -3.66
CA ALA A 49 -5.85 -11.95 -4.51
C ALA A 49 -7.06 -11.28 -5.16
N THR A 50 -7.10 -9.95 -5.11
CA THR A 50 -7.83 -9.14 -6.09
C THR A 50 -6.84 -8.30 -6.88
N THR A 51 -7.23 -7.82 -8.07
CA THR A 51 -6.36 -7.05 -8.95
C THR A 51 -6.77 -5.59 -8.98
N ARG A 52 -5.77 -4.70 -8.99
CA ARG A 52 -5.97 -3.26 -9.14
C ARG A 52 -5.10 -2.69 -10.25
N VAL A 53 -5.67 -1.75 -11.00
CA VAL A 53 -4.95 -0.99 -12.02
C VAL A 53 -4.54 0.33 -11.42
N ILE A 54 -3.24 0.60 -11.42
CA ILE A 54 -2.66 1.81 -10.85
C ILE A 54 -1.79 2.54 -11.87
N PRO A 55 -1.50 3.84 -11.70
CA PRO A 55 -0.49 4.53 -12.50
C PRO A 55 0.86 3.81 -12.43
N LYS A 56 1.54 3.70 -13.58
CA LYS A 56 2.85 3.04 -13.63
C LYS A 56 3.87 3.80 -12.78
N THR A 57 4.52 3.09 -11.85
CA THR A 57 5.51 3.65 -10.94
C THR A 57 6.77 2.79 -10.86
N LYS A 58 7.89 3.40 -10.46
CA LYS A 58 9.14 2.68 -10.16
C LYS A 58 9.11 2.07 -8.76
N THR A 59 8.28 2.59 -7.85
CA THR A 59 8.14 2.12 -6.46
C THR A 59 6.97 1.14 -6.32
N THR A 60 6.96 0.09 -7.15
CA THR A 60 5.82 -0.83 -7.30
C THR A 60 5.42 -1.53 -6.00
N ALA A 61 6.40 -1.95 -5.19
CA ALA A 61 6.16 -2.59 -3.90
C ALA A 61 5.46 -1.65 -2.91
N ARG A 62 5.92 -0.39 -2.85
CA ARG A 62 5.26 0.64 -2.03
C ARG A 62 3.83 0.89 -2.51
N ALA A 63 3.63 1.08 -3.80
CA ALA A 63 2.31 1.32 -4.37
C ALA A 63 1.34 0.16 -4.10
N ALA A 64 1.82 -1.10 -4.15
CA ALA A 64 1.01 -2.26 -3.83
C ALA A 64 0.56 -2.27 -2.35
N LEU A 65 1.44 -1.91 -1.42
CA LEU A 65 1.05 -1.76 -0.01
C LEU A 65 0.14 -0.57 0.24
N GLU A 66 0.34 0.56 -0.46
CA GLU A 66 -0.57 1.70 -0.38
C GLU A 66 -1.98 1.29 -0.84
N GLU A 67 -2.10 0.49 -1.90
CA GLU A 67 -3.39 -0.07 -2.33
C GLU A 67 -3.99 -1.06 -1.33
N LEU A 68 -3.17 -1.92 -0.71
CA LEU A 68 -3.62 -2.83 0.34
C LEU A 68 -4.20 -2.06 1.53
N PHE A 69 -3.49 -1.02 1.98
CA PHE A 69 -3.91 -0.23 3.14
C PHE A 69 -5.05 0.77 2.85
N LYS A 70 -5.43 0.97 1.61
CA LYS A 70 -6.71 1.65 1.28
C LYS A 70 -7.94 0.82 1.67
N GLY A 71 -7.75 -0.47 1.94
CA GLY A 71 -8.84 -1.39 2.22
C GLY A 71 -9.54 -1.88 0.94
N VAL A 72 -10.64 -2.59 1.11
CA VAL A 72 -11.46 -3.11 0.00
C VAL A 72 -12.32 -2.02 -0.62
N THR A 73 -12.57 -2.13 -1.93
CA THR A 73 -13.56 -1.31 -2.60
C THR A 73 -14.97 -1.86 -2.38
N PRO A 74 -16.05 -1.10 -2.63
CA PRO A 74 -17.41 -1.61 -2.55
C PRO A 74 -17.64 -2.86 -3.43
N GLU A 75 -17.01 -2.92 -4.60
CA GLU A 75 -17.10 -4.06 -5.51
C GLU A 75 -16.35 -5.30 -4.97
N GLU A 76 -15.24 -5.10 -4.26
CA GLU A 76 -14.50 -6.17 -3.59
C GLU A 76 -15.27 -6.66 -2.36
N GLU A 77 -15.87 -5.76 -1.57
CA GLU A 77 -16.72 -6.08 -0.43
C GLU A 77 -17.94 -6.92 -0.85
N ALA A 78 -18.61 -6.55 -1.93
CA ALA A 78 -19.72 -7.33 -2.50
C ALA A 78 -19.31 -8.75 -2.92
N LYS A 79 -18.03 -8.97 -3.23
CA LYS A 79 -17.44 -10.28 -3.51
C LYS A 79 -17.02 -11.04 -2.26
N GLY A 80 -17.13 -10.43 -1.07
CA GLY A 80 -16.82 -11.02 0.24
C GLY A 80 -15.42 -10.72 0.76
N TYR A 81 -14.66 -9.86 0.08
CA TYR A 81 -13.34 -9.44 0.59
C TYR A 81 -13.51 -8.56 1.83
N THR A 82 -12.56 -8.65 2.77
CA THR A 82 -12.56 -7.91 4.03
C THR A 82 -11.27 -7.13 4.21
N SER A 83 -11.40 -5.87 4.66
CA SER A 83 -10.23 -5.01 4.89
C SER A 83 -9.37 -5.47 6.04
N LEU A 84 -8.06 -5.28 5.89
CA LEU A 84 -7.07 -5.47 6.96
C LEU A 84 -7.10 -4.34 8.00
N SER A 85 -7.58 -3.19 7.62
CA SER A 85 -7.46 -1.95 8.39
C SER A 85 -8.75 -1.16 8.41
N ALA A 86 -8.89 -0.26 9.38
CA ALA A 86 -9.98 0.72 9.42
C ALA A 86 -9.96 1.65 8.19
N ALA A 87 -11.09 2.27 7.88
CA ALA A 87 -11.35 2.99 6.63
C ALA A 87 -10.37 4.14 6.29
N GLU A 88 -9.60 4.66 7.24
CA GLU A 88 -8.65 5.74 7.01
C GLU A 88 -7.21 5.30 7.32
N THR A 89 -6.49 4.89 6.28
CA THR A 89 -5.09 4.46 6.40
C THR A 89 -4.09 5.38 5.72
N LYS A 90 -4.49 6.62 5.42
CA LYS A 90 -3.56 7.62 4.90
C LYS A 90 -2.36 7.78 5.83
N GLY A 91 -1.16 7.68 5.24
CA GLY A 91 0.08 7.89 5.97
C GLY A 91 0.52 6.72 6.86
N ILE A 92 -0.08 5.51 6.74
CA ILE A 92 0.38 4.34 7.49
C ILE A 92 1.81 3.94 7.13
N LEU A 93 2.20 4.03 5.85
CA LEU A 93 3.54 3.70 5.38
C LEU A 93 4.48 4.90 5.45
N LYS A 94 5.54 4.79 6.24
CA LYS A 94 6.65 5.75 6.27
C LYS A 94 7.59 5.50 5.09
N SER A 95 8.13 4.28 4.95
CA SER A 95 8.99 3.89 3.84
C SER A 95 8.83 2.41 3.50
N VAL A 96 9.16 2.06 2.24
CA VAL A 96 9.36 0.68 1.77
C VAL A 96 10.65 0.65 0.98
N ARG A 97 11.63 -0.13 1.44
CA ARG A 97 12.93 -0.29 0.79
C ARG A 97 13.13 -1.74 0.39
N ILE A 98 13.70 -1.97 -0.79
CA ILE A 98 14.03 -3.31 -1.27
C ILE A 98 15.54 -3.43 -1.34
N LYS A 99 16.11 -4.41 -0.64
CA LYS A 99 17.54 -4.65 -0.59
C LYS A 99 17.83 -6.14 -0.43
N ASN A 100 18.70 -6.69 -1.24
CA ASN A 100 19.15 -8.08 -1.16
C ASN A 100 18.03 -9.11 -1.06
N GLY A 101 16.97 -8.94 -1.84
CA GLY A 101 15.82 -9.85 -1.85
C GLY A 101 14.87 -9.70 -0.65
N ALA A 102 15.04 -8.69 0.17
CA ALA A 102 14.15 -8.39 1.28
C ALA A 102 13.45 -7.05 1.10
N ALA A 103 12.20 -6.98 1.54
CA ALA A 103 11.46 -5.74 1.71
C ALA A 103 11.55 -5.29 3.18
N TYR A 104 11.92 -4.05 3.39
CA TYR A 104 11.96 -3.38 4.69
C TYR A 104 10.80 -2.39 4.74
N VAL A 105 9.76 -2.75 5.48
CA VAL A 105 8.51 -1.97 5.59
C VAL A 105 8.53 -1.19 6.89
N ASN A 106 8.57 0.13 6.79
CA ASN A 106 8.55 1.02 7.94
C ASN A 106 7.20 1.74 8.01
N PHE A 107 6.53 1.61 9.12
CA PHE A 107 5.24 2.24 9.38
C PHE A 107 5.39 3.52 10.18
N ASN A 108 4.44 4.43 10.02
CA ASN A 108 4.22 5.52 10.96
C ASN A 108 3.47 5.01 12.20
N PRO A 109 3.59 5.66 13.37
CA PRO A 109 2.93 5.24 14.61
C PRO A 109 1.40 5.13 14.51
N VAL A 110 0.78 5.73 13.51
CA VAL A 110 -0.66 5.59 13.24
C VAL A 110 -1.08 4.12 13.01
N VAL A 111 -0.15 3.23 12.64
CA VAL A 111 -0.37 1.79 12.48
C VAL A 111 -0.96 1.14 13.73
N TYR A 112 -0.57 1.57 14.92
CA TYR A 112 -1.09 1.06 16.19
C TYR A 112 -2.62 1.15 16.30
N ARG A 113 -3.22 2.19 15.76
CA ARG A 113 -4.66 2.43 15.80
C ARG A 113 -5.40 1.87 14.60
N GLN A 114 -4.78 1.95 13.42
CA GLN A 114 -5.44 1.59 12.17
C GLN A 114 -5.45 0.10 11.88
N THR A 115 -4.52 -0.65 12.47
CA THR A 115 -4.42 -2.11 12.34
C THR A 115 -4.32 -2.79 13.71
N GLY A 116 -5.03 -2.26 14.72
CA GLY A 116 -4.97 -2.75 16.12
C GLY A 116 -5.29 -4.24 16.27
N THR A 117 -6.08 -4.83 15.37
CA THR A 117 -6.33 -6.28 15.35
C THR A 117 -5.07 -7.12 15.08
N ALA A 118 -4.01 -6.54 14.51
CA ALA A 118 -2.74 -7.22 14.26
C ALA A 118 -2.04 -7.69 15.56
N THR A 119 -2.47 -7.21 16.74
CA THR A 119 -1.98 -7.67 18.04
C THR A 119 -2.67 -8.94 18.54
N THR A 120 -3.72 -9.43 17.87
CA THR A 120 -4.36 -10.71 18.19
C THR A 120 -3.73 -11.83 17.37
N SER A 121 -3.79 -13.08 17.87
CA SER A 121 -3.22 -14.24 17.16
C SER A 121 -3.73 -14.36 15.73
N CYS A 122 -5.05 -14.30 15.53
CA CYS A 122 -5.65 -14.39 14.21
C CYS A 122 -5.43 -13.12 13.37
N GLY A 123 -5.60 -11.95 13.98
CA GLY A 123 -5.36 -10.68 13.29
C GLY A 123 -3.92 -10.49 12.87
N GLY A 124 -2.95 -10.94 13.69
CA GLY A 124 -1.53 -10.96 13.32
C GLY A 124 -1.25 -11.85 12.12
N SER A 125 -1.77 -13.08 12.12
CA SER A 125 -1.65 -14.00 10.98
C SER A 125 -2.25 -13.42 9.71
N TYR A 126 -3.41 -12.76 9.82
CA TYR A 126 -4.05 -12.06 8.71
C TYR A 126 -3.20 -10.90 8.19
N PHE A 127 -2.68 -10.06 9.12
CA PHE A 127 -1.81 -8.94 8.78
C PHE A 127 -0.57 -9.38 8.00
N PHE A 128 0.18 -10.34 8.54
CA PHE A 128 1.39 -10.85 7.89
C PHE A 128 1.08 -11.48 6.53
N SER A 129 0.05 -12.31 6.44
CA SER A 129 -0.35 -12.95 5.18
C SER A 129 -0.73 -11.93 4.10
N SER A 130 -1.51 -10.91 4.45
CA SER A 130 -1.92 -9.85 3.52
C SER A 130 -0.74 -9.05 3.01
N VAL A 131 0.13 -8.57 3.91
CA VAL A 131 1.30 -7.76 3.55
C VAL A 131 2.33 -8.60 2.77
N GLU A 132 2.66 -9.79 3.25
CA GLU A 132 3.67 -10.63 2.63
C GLU A 132 3.26 -11.13 1.25
N LYS A 133 2.03 -11.63 1.07
CA LYS A 133 1.56 -12.09 -0.24
C LYS A 133 1.45 -10.93 -1.23
N THR A 134 1.05 -9.74 -0.76
CA THR A 134 1.05 -8.53 -1.60
C THR A 134 2.45 -8.16 -2.06
N LEU A 135 3.47 -8.27 -1.22
CA LEU A 135 4.85 -7.98 -1.59
C LEU A 135 5.51 -9.10 -2.41
N ARG A 136 5.24 -10.36 -2.06
CA ARG A 136 5.86 -11.53 -2.73
C ARG A 136 5.32 -11.78 -4.15
N GLN A 137 4.31 -11.04 -4.61
CA GLN A 137 3.98 -11.03 -6.05
C GLN A 137 5.16 -10.54 -6.91
N PHE A 138 6.08 -9.77 -6.32
CA PHE A 138 7.31 -9.34 -6.97
C PHE A 138 8.41 -10.38 -6.76
N PRO A 139 8.89 -11.07 -7.81
CA PRO A 139 9.79 -12.23 -7.68
C PRO A 139 11.11 -11.94 -6.97
N THR A 140 11.53 -10.69 -6.94
CA THR A 140 12.75 -10.23 -6.25
C THR A 140 12.59 -10.17 -4.73
N ILE A 141 11.36 -10.19 -4.19
CA ILE A 141 11.09 -10.10 -2.75
C ILE A 141 10.87 -11.50 -2.19
N LYS A 142 11.79 -11.96 -1.35
CA LYS A 142 11.77 -13.28 -0.69
C LYS A 142 11.48 -13.19 0.81
N LYS A 143 11.83 -12.06 1.44
CA LYS A 143 11.65 -11.80 2.87
C LYS A 143 11.01 -10.44 3.08
N VAL A 144 10.30 -10.28 4.19
CA VAL A 144 9.73 -9.00 4.59
C VAL A 144 10.10 -8.75 6.05
N PHE A 145 10.61 -7.55 6.33
CA PHE A 145 10.95 -7.09 7.67
C PHE A 145 10.17 -5.80 7.96
N TYR A 146 9.88 -5.58 9.22
CA TYR A 146 8.97 -4.54 9.66
C TYR A 146 9.60 -3.66 10.73
N ALA A 147 9.22 -2.37 10.71
CA ALA A 147 9.56 -1.40 11.75
C ALA A 147 8.41 -0.41 11.94
N ILE A 148 8.35 0.22 13.10
CA ILE A 148 7.50 1.38 13.37
C ILE A 148 8.43 2.53 13.72
N ASP A 149 8.30 3.63 12.99
CA ASP A 149 9.14 4.83 13.12
C ASP A 149 10.66 4.56 13.09
N GLY A 150 11.05 3.55 12.31
CA GLY A 150 12.43 3.08 12.19
C GLY A 150 12.87 2.09 13.26
N SER A 151 11.99 1.70 14.19
CA SER A 151 12.29 0.71 15.24
C SER A 151 11.68 -0.65 14.89
N PRO A 152 12.49 -1.67 14.51
CA PRO A 152 12.00 -3.03 14.38
C PRO A 152 11.48 -3.57 15.72
N LYS A 153 12.19 -3.28 16.82
CA LYS A 153 11.79 -3.74 18.14
C LYS A 153 10.36 -3.34 18.47
N ASP A 154 9.99 -2.08 18.21
CA ASP A 154 8.65 -1.57 18.50
C ASP A 154 7.57 -2.29 17.68
N PHE A 155 7.89 -2.68 16.43
CA PHE A 155 6.96 -3.45 15.62
C PHE A 155 6.77 -4.86 16.17
N TYR A 156 7.87 -5.61 16.41
CA TYR A 156 7.78 -7.01 16.85
C TYR A 156 7.25 -7.16 18.29
N ASP A 157 7.51 -6.19 19.17
CA ASP A 157 6.87 -6.10 20.48
C ASP A 157 5.37 -5.83 20.35
N TRP A 158 4.99 -4.89 19.49
CA TRP A 158 3.57 -4.54 19.29
C TRP A 158 2.75 -5.71 18.76
N VAL A 159 3.23 -6.45 17.78
CA VAL A 159 2.54 -7.64 17.26
C VAL A 159 2.71 -8.88 18.15
N GLN A 160 3.31 -8.74 19.31
CA GLN A 160 3.51 -9.79 20.34
C GLN A 160 4.29 -11.03 19.85
N VAL A 161 5.18 -10.86 18.88
CA VAL A 161 6.10 -11.90 18.42
C VAL A 161 7.30 -12.05 19.36
N GLY A 162 7.63 -10.99 20.11
CA GLY A 162 8.64 -10.98 21.18
C GLY A 162 10.05 -10.70 20.68
N GLU A 163 10.54 -11.42 19.69
CA GLU A 163 11.90 -11.24 19.16
C GLU A 163 11.93 -10.80 17.71
N CYS A 164 12.90 -9.94 17.37
CA CYS A 164 13.16 -9.62 15.99
C CYS A 164 13.71 -10.84 15.24
N PRO A 165 13.40 -10.97 13.93
CA PRO A 165 14.03 -11.99 13.09
C PRO A 165 15.58 -11.94 13.20
N LYS A 166 16.21 -13.10 13.24
CA LYS A 166 17.69 -13.24 13.39
C LYS A 166 18.48 -12.46 12.33
N GLU A 167 17.91 -12.29 11.15
CA GLU A 167 18.47 -11.52 10.05
C GLU A 167 18.62 -10.04 10.37
N LEU A 168 17.77 -9.49 11.25
CA LEU A 168 17.85 -8.12 11.75
C LEU A 168 18.79 -8.02 12.97
N LYS A 169 19.97 -8.59 12.93
CA LYS A 169 20.96 -8.63 13.99
C LYS A 169 20.74 -7.56 15.08
N ASN A 170 20.37 -7.98 16.30
CA ASN A 170 20.04 -7.09 17.43
C ASN A 170 18.96 -6.03 17.10
N CYS A 171 17.93 -6.41 16.36
CA CYS A 171 16.87 -5.48 15.90
C CYS A 171 17.42 -4.23 15.18
N SER A 172 18.46 -4.40 14.37
CA SER A 172 19.09 -3.28 13.67
C SER A 172 18.13 -2.58 12.70
N ASN A 173 18.09 -1.27 12.76
CA ASN A 173 17.24 -0.41 11.93
C ASN A 173 17.92 0.16 10.68
N LYS A 174 19.16 -0.19 10.40
CA LYS A 174 19.98 0.42 9.34
C LYS A 174 19.41 0.29 7.91
N ASP A 175 18.53 -0.66 7.69
CA ASP A 175 17.94 -0.96 6.38
C ASP A 175 16.52 -0.40 6.20
N PHE A 176 15.93 0.26 7.23
CA PHE A 176 14.59 0.87 7.24
C PHE A 176 14.53 2.33 6.82
#